data_135053eaaea8ac1fde8efde5f0ad5698
#
_entry.id   135053eaaea8ac1fde8efde5f0ad5698
#
_cell.length_a   1.000
_cell.length_b   1.000
_cell.length_c   1.000
_cell.angle_alpha   90.00
_cell.angle_beta   90.00
_cell.angle_gamma   90.00
#
_symmetry.space_group_name_H-M   'P 1'
#
loop_
_entity.id
_entity.type
_entity.pdbx_description
1 polymer ?
#
loop_
_entity_poly.entity_id
_entity_poly.type
_entity_poly.pdbx_seq_one_letter_code
_entity_poly.pdbx_strand_id
1 'polypeptide(L)'
;MNVLLAEADVPYDLLKEMDEINPEFGRTDVTLVIGANDVTNPAAKTEPGSPIYGMPILDVDQSGSVIVLNRSMASGFAGIDNPLFYEPKTAMLFGDAKQSVSDITSQVTAL
;
A
#
# COMPACT_ATOMS: atom_id res chain seq x y z
N MET A 1 -6.93 -4.73 -11.77
CA MET A 1 -7.33 -4.81 -10.35
C MET A 1 -8.83 -4.58 -10.17
N ASN A 2 -9.38 -3.51 -10.75
CA ASN A 2 -10.81 -3.17 -10.54
C ASN A 2 -11.78 -4.27 -11.00
N VAL A 3 -11.47 -4.94 -12.13
CA VAL A 3 -12.29 -6.03 -12.62
C VAL A 3 -12.29 -7.21 -11.63
N LEU A 4 -11.14 -7.53 -11.06
CA LEU A 4 -11.03 -8.62 -10.08
C LEU A 4 -11.78 -8.30 -8.80
N LEU A 5 -11.74 -7.04 -8.34
CA LEU A 5 -12.48 -6.61 -7.17
C LEU A 5 -13.99 -6.65 -7.41
N ALA A 6 -14.43 -6.29 -8.62
CA ALA A 6 -15.85 -6.39 -8.98
C ALA A 6 -16.30 -7.86 -9.00
N GLU A 7 -15.48 -8.77 -9.49
CA GLU A 7 -15.76 -10.21 -9.47
C GLU A 7 -15.85 -10.76 -8.03
N ALA A 8 -15.12 -10.15 -7.11
CA ALA A 8 -15.17 -10.52 -5.69
C ALA A 8 -16.31 -9.82 -4.94
N ASP A 9 -17.23 -9.19 -5.65
CA ASP A 9 -18.40 -8.49 -5.10
C ASP A 9 -18.05 -7.30 -4.21
N VAL A 10 -16.91 -6.63 -4.47
CA VAL A 10 -16.59 -5.38 -3.80
C VAL A 10 -17.45 -4.26 -4.40
N PRO A 11 -18.23 -3.53 -3.56
CA PRO A 11 -19.08 -2.45 -4.07
C PRO A 11 -18.29 -1.39 -4.83
N TYR A 12 -18.86 -0.90 -5.92
CA TYR A 12 -18.21 0.07 -6.80
C TYR A 12 -17.83 1.36 -6.10
N ASP A 13 -18.64 1.80 -5.14
CA ASP A 13 -18.37 3.02 -4.38
C ASP A 13 -17.14 2.91 -3.46
N LEU A 14 -16.66 1.69 -3.20
CA LEU A 14 -15.43 1.45 -2.43
C LEU A 14 -14.19 1.36 -3.31
N LEU A 15 -14.36 1.32 -4.64
CA LEU A 15 -13.25 1.29 -5.59
C LEU A 15 -12.89 2.72 -5.96
N LYS A 16 -11.66 3.13 -5.62
CA LYS A 16 -11.20 4.50 -5.83
C LYS A 16 -10.03 4.54 -6.79
N GLU A 17 -10.04 5.52 -7.69
CA GLU A 17 -8.90 5.83 -8.53
C GLU A 17 -7.84 6.60 -7.73
N MET A 18 -6.61 6.61 -8.22
CA MET A 18 -5.49 7.24 -7.52
C MET A 18 -5.76 8.71 -7.20
N ASP A 19 -6.28 9.46 -8.16
CA ASP A 19 -6.56 10.89 -7.97
C ASP A 19 -7.71 11.16 -7.01
N GLU A 20 -8.62 10.19 -6.83
CA GLU A 20 -9.70 10.29 -5.86
C GLU A 20 -9.23 10.00 -4.44
N ILE A 21 -8.33 9.01 -4.26
CA ILE A 21 -7.94 8.54 -2.94
C ILE A 21 -6.75 9.32 -2.36
N ASN A 22 -5.86 9.84 -3.20
CA ASN A 22 -4.66 10.52 -2.70
C ASN A 22 -4.95 11.65 -1.70
N PRO A 23 -5.96 12.51 -1.90
CA PRO A 23 -6.29 13.52 -0.90
C PRO A 23 -6.81 12.96 0.43
N GLU A 24 -7.22 11.69 0.45
CA GLU A 24 -7.81 11.05 1.62
C GLU A 24 -6.79 10.44 2.57
N PHE A 25 -5.55 10.16 2.10
CA PHE A 25 -4.56 9.47 2.94
C PHE A 25 -4.19 10.26 4.19
N GLY A 26 -4.17 11.59 4.12
CA GLY A 26 -3.88 12.42 5.28
C GLY A 26 -4.91 12.30 6.40
N ARG A 27 -6.10 11.79 6.09
CA ARG A 27 -7.18 11.57 7.05
C ARG A 27 -7.39 10.09 7.35
N THR A 28 -6.59 9.21 6.76
CA THR A 28 -6.69 7.77 6.95
C THR A 28 -5.87 7.34 8.14
N ASP A 29 -6.50 6.62 9.06
CA ASP A 29 -5.82 6.13 10.27
C ASP A 29 -4.87 5.00 9.97
N VAL A 30 -5.31 4.01 9.20
CA VAL A 30 -4.51 2.82 8.85
C VAL A 30 -4.72 2.49 7.37
N THR A 31 -3.61 2.25 6.67
CA THR A 31 -3.63 1.78 5.28
C THR A 31 -2.97 0.40 5.21
N LEU A 32 -3.67 -0.55 4.58
CA LEU A 32 -3.11 -1.87 4.26
C LEU A 32 -2.60 -1.84 2.83
N VAL A 33 -1.33 -2.14 2.64
CA VAL A 33 -0.71 -2.25 1.31
C VAL A 33 -0.53 -3.73 1.00
N ILE A 34 -1.17 -4.21 -0.03
CA ILE A 34 -1.16 -5.62 -0.39
C ILE A 34 -0.62 -5.79 -1.80
N GLY A 35 0.54 -6.43 -1.91
CA GLY A 35 1.13 -6.75 -3.22
C GLY A 35 1.56 -5.54 -4.03
N ALA A 36 1.86 -4.41 -3.40
CA ALA A 36 2.29 -3.19 -4.07
C ALA A 36 3.64 -2.74 -3.53
N ASN A 37 4.45 -2.10 -4.37
CA ASN A 37 5.76 -1.57 -3.97
C ASN A 37 6.00 -0.20 -4.62
N ASP A 38 6.37 -0.17 -5.91
CA ASP A 38 6.78 1.08 -6.55
C ASP A 38 5.68 2.15 -6.52
N VAL A 39 4.41 1.76 -6.66
CA VAL A 39 3.27 2.68 -6.68
C VAL A 39 3.05 3.37 -5.33
N THR A 40 3.66 2.87 -4.26
CA THR A 40 3.60 3.48 -2.92
C THR A 40 4.93 4.10 -2.51
N ASN A 41 5.92 4.13 -3.40
CA ASN A 41 7.28 4.57 -3.07
C ASN A 41 7.38 6.10 -3.12
N PRO A 42 7.56 6.76 -1.95
CA PRO A 42 7.65 8.22 -1.90
C PRO A 42 8.87 8.80 -2.63
N ALA A 43 9.85 7.98 -3.00
CA ALA A 43 11.00 8.44 -3.77
C ALA A 43 10.58 9.02 -5.13
N ALA A 44 9.41 8.64 -5.64
CA ALA A 44 8.87 9.21 -6.86
C ALA A 44 8.65 10.73 -6.75
N LYS A 45 8.47 11.24 -5.53
CA LYS A 45 8.27 12.67 -5.27
C LYS A 45 9.52 13.36 -4.73
N THR A 46 10.39 12.63 -4.04
CA THR A 46 11.46 13.23 -3.25
C THR A 46 12.86 13.02 -3.81
N GLU A 47 13.04 12.06 -4.70
CA GLU A 47 14.36 11.65 -5.19
C GLU A 47 14.52 11.92 -6.70
N PRO A 48 15.04 13.10 -7.11
CA PRO A 48 15.17 13.41 -8.53
C PRO A 48 16.05 12.42 -9.31
N GLY A 49 16.97 11.75 -8.65
CA GLY A 49 17.81 10.73 -9.26
C GLY A 49 17.19 9.35 -9.36
N SER A 50 16.00 9.17 -8.82
CA SER A 50 15.34 7.86 -8.83
C SER A 50 14.77 7.52 -10.21
N PRO A 51 14.86 6.24 -10.63
CA PRO A 51 14.22 5.81 -11.89
C PRO A 51 12.72 6.06 -11.95
N ILE A 52 12.05 6.20 -10.80
CA ILE A 52 10.60 6.40 -10.74
C ILE A 52 10.22 7.87 -10.50
N TYR A 53 11.18 8.79 -10.46
CA TYR A 53 10.88 10.19 -10.18
C TYR A 53 9.86 10.75 -11.16
N GLY A 54 8.82 11.38 -10.62
CA GLY A 54 7.72 11.92 -11.41
C GLY A 54 6.60 10.93 -11.70
N MET A 55 6.77 9.66 -11.35
CA MET A 55 5.71 8.67 -11.54
C MET A 55 4.55 8.95 -10.57
N PRO A 56 3.28 8.90 -11.04
CA PRO A 56 2.14 8.99 -10.12
C PRO A 56 2.15 7.83 -9.13
N ILE A 57 1.98 8.14 -7.85
CA ILE A 57 1.96 7.13 -6.80
C ILE A 57 0.79 7.36 -5.85
N LEU A 58 0.47 6.32 -5.08
CA LEU A 58 -0.47 6.41 -3.97
C LEU A 58 0.27 7.01 -2.77
N ASP A 59 -0.27 8.09 -2.19
CA ASP A 59 0.37 8.82 -1.09
C ASP A 59 0.17 8.13 0.26
N VAL A 60 0.47 6.83 0.31
CA VAL A 60 0.29 5.98 1.50
C VAL A 60 1.10 6.50 2.68
N ASP A 61 2.23 7.14 2.43
CA ASP A 61 3.10 7.72 3.47
C ASP A 61 2.41 8.84 4.27
N GLN A 62 1.28 9.35 3.80
CA GLN A 62 0.50 10.35 4.52
C GLN A 62 -0.46 9.75 5.55
N SER A 63 -0.68 8.45 5.53
CA SER A 63 -1.55 7.76 6.50
C SER A 63 -0.95 7.79 7.89
N GLY A 64 -1.79 7.66 8.92
CA GLY A 64 -1.35 7.61 10.31
C GLY A 64 -0.50 6.38 10.62
N SER A 65 -0.90 5.23 10.11
CA SER A 65 -0.17 3.97 10.22
C SER A 65 -0.28 3.21 8.91
N VAL A 66 0.74 2.39 8.61
CA VAL A 66 0.79 1.60 7.38
C VAL A 66 1.16 0.16 7.72
N ILE A 67 0.41 -0.79 7.19
CA ILE A 67 0.74 -2.21 7.29
C ILE A 67 0.96 -2.72 5.88
N VAL A 68 2.16 -3.22 5.61
CA VAL A 68 2.55 -3.72 4.27
C VAL A 68 2.60 -5.24 4.30
N LEU A 69 1.79 -5.86 3.46
CA LEU A 69 1.73 -7.30 3.29
C LEU A 69 2.51 -7.68 2.04
N ASN A 70 3.71 -8.16 2.23
CA ASN A 70 4.62 -8.57 1.15
C ASN A 70 5.28 -9.89 1.51
N ARG A 71 5.80 -10.59 0.49
CA ARG A 71 6.51 -11.84 0.73
C ARG A 71 7.93 -11.59 1.24
N SER A 72 8.51 -10.44 0.91
CA SER A 72 9.88 -10.11 1.31
C SER A 72 10.12 -8.61 1.18
N MET A 73 11.30 -8.16 1.59
CA MET A 73 11.76 -6.78 1.38
C MET A 73 12.33 -6.55 -0.03
N ALA A 74 12.19 -7.51 -0.93
CA ALA A 74 12.72 -7.39 -2.29
C ALA A 74 12.15 -6.16 -2.99
N SER A 75 13.00 -5.53 -3.83
CA SER A 75 12.61 -4.37 -4.63
C SER A 75 11.44 -4.70 -5.55
N GLY A 76 10.67 -3.67 -5.91
CA GLY A 76 9.63 -3.79 -6.92
C GLY A 76 10.22 -3.86 -8.33
N PHE A 77 9.35 -3.68 -9.33
CA PHE A 77 9.75 -3.77 -10.75
C PHE A 77 10.86 -2.78 -11.09
N ALA A 78 10.86 -1.59 -10.48
CA ALA A 78 11.88 -0.57 -10.74
C ALA A 78 13.24 -0.94 -10.13
N GLY A 79 13.34 -1.97 -9.30
CA GLY A 79 14.59 -2.45 -8.71
C GLY A 79 15.19 -1.51 -7.66
N ILE A 80 14.38 -0.69 -7.02
CA ILE A 80 14.84 0.27 -6.01
C ILE A 80 14.17 0.01 -4.67
N ASP A 81 14.83 0.45 -3.59
CA ASP A 81 14.26 0.35 -2.26
C ASP A 81 13.09 1.32 -2.09
N ASN A 82 12.16 0.94 -1.22
CA ASN A 82 11.01 1.78 -0.89
C ASN A 82 11.17 2.33 0.52
N PRO A 83 11.48 3.64 0.67
CA PRO A 83 11.62 4.24 2.00
C PRO A 83 10.39 4.11 2.88
N LEU A 84 9.19 3.95 2.30
CA LEU A 84 7.97 3.72 3.06
C LEU A 84 8.10 2.51 3.98
N PHE A 85 8.80 1.46 3.54
CA PHE A 85 8.94 0.22 4.31
C PHE A 85 9.78 0.40 5.57
N TYR A 86 10.58 1.46 5.65
CA TYR A 86 11.44 1.76 6.79
C TYR A 86 10.90 2.87 7.69
N GLU A 87 9.71 3.42 7.38
CA GLU A 87 9.09 4.44 8.20
C GLU A 87 8.69 3.88 9.57
N PRO A 88 8.84 4.66 10.67
CA PRO A 88 8.45 4.17 12.00
C PRO A 88 6.99 3.77 12.12
N LYS A 89 6.11 4.36 11.31
CA LYS A 89 4.67 4.07 11.32
C LYS A 89 4.31 2.87 10.47
N THR A 90 5.27 2.27 9.77
CA THR A 90 5.04 1.14 8.86
C THR A 90 5.37 -0.17 9.56
N ALA A 91 4.43 -1.10 9.56
CA ALA A 91 4.65 -2.48 10.00
C ALA A 91 4.66 -3.39 8.78
N MET A 92 5.63 -4.31 8.74
CA MET A 92 5.76 -5.27 7.64
C MET A 92 5.24 -6.63 8.09
N LEU A 93 4.36 -7.24 7.28
CA LEU A 93 3.93 -8.63 7.45
C LEU A 93 4.41 -9.42 6.24
N PHE A 94 5.33 -10.34 6.48
CA PHE A 94 5.88 -11.20 5.44
C PHE A 94 5.08 -12.50 5.36
N GLY A 95 4.83 -12.96 4.13
CA GLY A 95 4.15 -14.21 3.91
C GLY A 95 3.10 -14.11 2.82
N ASP A 96 2.23 -15.12 2.75
CA ASP A 96 1.14 -15.17 1.80
C ASP A 96 0.08 -14.13 2.15
N ALA A 97 -0.35 -13.34 1.17
CA ALA A 97 -1.32 -12.25 1.39
C ALA A 97 -2.64 -12.77 1.94
N LYS A 98 -3.12 -13.91 1.43
CA LYS A 98 -4.39 -14.49 1.88
C LYS A 98 -4.32 -14.85 3.36
N GLN A 99 -3.23 -15.47 3.80
CA GLN A 99 -3.04 -15.85 5.19
C GLN A 99 -2.91 -14.59 6.08
N SER A 100 -2.12 -13.61 5.64
CA SER A 100 -1.93 -12.37 6.40
C SER A 100 -3.24 -11.60 6.58
N VAL A 101 -4.05 -11.50 5.53
CA VAL A 101 -5.37 -10.84 5.60
C VAL A 101 -6.29 -11.61 6.53
N SER A 102 -6.28 -12.95 6.46
CA SER A 102 -7.07 -13.80 7.35
C SER A 102 -6.70 -13.57 8.82
N ASP A 103 -5.41 -13.48 9.11
CA ASP A 103 -4.91 -13.24 10.47
C ASP A 103 -5.35 -11.88 10.99
N ILE A 104 -5.25 -10.83 10.14
CA ILE A 104 -5.70 -9.49 10.51
C ILE A 104 -7.21 -9.49 10.78
N THR A 105 -7.99 -10.13 9.91
CA THR A 105 -9.43 -10.21 10.06
C THR A 105 -9.80 -10.87 11.39
N SER A 106 -9.11 -11.95 11.77
CA SER A 106 -9.34 -12.64 13.03
C SER A 106 -9.06 -11.73 14.22
N GLN A 107 -7.98 -10.95 14.18
CA GLN A 107 -7.63 -10.03 15.26
C GLN A 107 -8.64 -8.89 15.38
N VAL A 108 -9.08 -8.33 14.25
CA VAL A 108 -10.09 -7.26 14.25
C VAL A 108 -11.42 -7.77 14.79
N THR A 109 -11.83 -8.98 14.42
CA THR A 109 -13.07 -9.59 14.88
C THR A 109 -13.04 -9.85 16.40
N ALA A 110 -11.86 -10.11 16.96
CA ALA A 110 -11.69 -10.40 18.39
C ALA A 110 -11.71 -9.13 19.25
N LEU A 111 -11.62 -7.96 18.66
CA LEU A 111 -11.71 -6.69 19.41
C LEU A 111 -13.19 -6.40 19.84
#